data_acf450bab027bcf71278f15af994ced9
#
_entry.id   acf450bab027bcf71278f15af994ced9
#
_cell.length_a   1.000
_cell.length_b   1.000
_cell.length_c   1.000
_cell.angle_alpha   90.00
_cell.angle_beta   90.00
_cell.angle_gamma   90.00
#
_symmetry.space_group_name_H-M   'P 1'
#
loop_
_entity.id
_entity.type
_entity.pdbx_description
1 polymer ?
#
loop_
_entity_poly.entity_id
_entity_poly.type
_entity_poly.pdbx_seq_one_letter_code
_entity_poly.pdbx_strand_id
1 'polypeptide(L)'
;MKQTFYSIFLIVVISLLFFFIQKIKSATVTVTAIVPQICGNGIKEPGEQCDGNDFGGQTCFNFGYSGGSLSCNINCTLNFSGCTLPSGGGGGGIGPILSYGTIIISGYAQPKSEVALMSDGEIKATTKAGDDAKFSFTLSNLSPGNYLFTLYSEDKEGRRSTLYTFPVFIRAGETITAGNILLSPTIDVDKLEVKKGDFVSIFGFALPESSILINVSSEEEYFFRTNTNKDGFYLYQLGTDILDLGDHNAKSKSILSNQLVSNFSRVVTFKVSQKTVEKKIVKCPKVDLNNDCRVNLVDFSILAYWYKRKLSPAFLKIEKEKFNGDGKVDLIDFSILAYWWTG
;
A
#
# COMPACT_ATOMS: atom_id res chain seq x y z
N MET A 1 17.09 32.93 63.90
CA MET A 1 16.01 32.09 63.32
C MET A 1 15.32 32.66 62.06
N LYS A 2 15.01 33.96 61.95
CA LYS A 2 14.38 34.50 60.74
C LYS A 2 15.25 34.47 59.46
N GLN A 3 16.53 34.70 59.57
CA GLN A 3 17.47 34.75 58.44
C GLN A 3 17.74 33.36 57.78
N THR A 4 17.75 32.30 58.57
CA THR A 4 17.88 30.94 58.08
C THR A 4 16.66 30.44 57.30
N PHE A 5 15.48 30.86 57.70
CA PHE A 5 14.22 30.52 56.98
C PHE A 5 14.13 31.16 55.60
N TYR A 6 14.59 32.40 55.45
CA TYR A 6 14.61 33.10 54.15
C TYR A 6 15.61 32.45 53.17
N SER A 7 16.78 32.00 53.66
CA SER A 7 17.75 31.32 52.80
C SER A 7 17.24 29.95 52.31
N ILE A 8 16.59 29.18 53.16
CA ILE A 8 16.02 27.86 52.77
C ILE A 8 14.85 28.07 51.79
N PHE A 9 13.99 29.04 51.99
CA PHE A 9 12.86 29.37 51.08
C PHE A 9 13.38 29.80 49.72
N LEU A 10 14.45 30.61 49.65
CA LEU A 10 15.04 31.07 48.39
C LEU A 10 15.67 29.93 47.60
N ILE A 11 16.33 28.99 48.28
CA ILE A 11 16.94 27.80 47.67
C ILE A 11 15.86 26.87 47.08
N VAL A 12 14.75 26.65 47.80
CA VAL A 12 13.64 25.82 47.33
C VAL A 12 12.94 26.47 46.09
N VAL A 13 12.75 27.77 46.10
CA VAL A 13 12.14 28.51 44.97
C VAL A 13 13.06 28.46 43.75
N ILE A 14 14.36 28.63 43.91
CA ILE A 14 15.35 28.53 42.81
C ILE A 14 15.43 27.08 42.27
N SER A 15 15.37 26.07 43.15
CA SER A 15 15.33 24.65 42.74
C SER A 15 14.05 24.31 41.96
N LEU A 16 12.88 24.83 42.36
CA LEU A 16 11.65 24.66 41.63
C LEU A 16 11.67 25.37 40.27
N LEU A 17 12.23 26.58 40.19
CA LEU A 17 12.43 27.26 38.92
C LEU A 17 13.38 26.52 37.95
N PHE A 18 14.44 25.89 38.47
CA PHE A 18 15.33 25.04 37.67
C PHE A 18 14.66 23.77 37.14
N PHE A 19 13.70 23.20 37.89
CA PHE A 19 12.92 22.05 37.43
C PHE A 19 11.92 22.40 36.32
N PHE A 20 11.43 23.65 36.26
CA PHE A 20 10.51 24.11 35.20
C PHE A 20 11.21 24.50 33.90
N ILE A 21 12.53 24.79 33.92
CA ILE A 21 13.30 25.23 32.73
C ILE A 21 13.75 24.04 31.86
N GLN A 22 13.66 22.80 32.35
CA GLN A 22 14.13 21.61 31.62
C GLN A 22 13.15 21.01 30.59
N LYS A 23 12.03 21.66 30.26
CA LYS A 23 11.04 21.11 29.31
C LYS A 23 10.85 21.91 28.01
N ILE A 24 11.83 22.66 27.58
CA ILE A 24 11.83 23.16 26.20
C ILE A 24 12.70 22.23 25.36
N LYS A 25 12.13 21.07 24.96
CA LYS A 25 12.67 20.31 23.84
C LYS A 25 12.36 21.09 22.57
N SER A 26 13.37 21.69 21.97
CA SER A 26 13.29 22.23 20.62
C SER A 26 12.87 21.10 19.68
N ALA A 27 11.63 21.12 19.24
CA ALA A 27 11.18 20.26 18.15
C ALA A 27 11.70 20.84 16.85
N THR A 28 12.70 20.20 16.25
CA THR A 28 13.11 20.49 14.89
C THR A 28 12.01 20.00 13.96
N VAL A 29 11.18 20.91 13.47
CA VAL A 29 10.24 20.62 12.40
C VAL A 29 11.04 20.63 11.09
N THR A 30 11.33 19.44 10.56
CA THR A 30 11.86 19.32 9.19
C THR A 30 10.69 19.50 8.23
N VAL A 31 10.56 20.70 7.67
CA VAL A 31 9.63 20.93 6.57
C VAL A 31 10.26 20.40 5.30
N THR A 32 9.83 19.23 4.85
CA THR A 32 10.16 18.73 3.52
C THR A 32 9.24 19.43 2.52
N ALA A 33 9.73 20.46 1.86
CA ALA A 33 9.00 21.04 0.73
C ALA A 33 9.07 20.02 -0.41
N ILE A 34 7.93 19.43 -0.78
CA ILE A 34 7.80 18.69 -2.03
C ILE A 34 7.68 19.76 -3.12
N VAL A 35 8.76 19.96 -3.86
CA VAL A 35 8.71 20.77 -5.09
C VAL A 35 7.88 19.97 -6.09
N PRO A 36 6.77 20.50 -6.64
CA PRO A 36 6.06 19.83 -7.71
C PRO A 36 7.03 19.63 -8.88
N GLN A 37 7.11 18.41 -9.38
CA GLN A 37 7.85 18.09 -10.59
C GLN A 37 7.19 18.83 -11.75
N ILE A 38 7.89 19.75 -12.37
CA ILE A 38 7.38 20.55 -13.50
C ILE A 38 8.11 20.09 -14.75
N CYS A 39 7.55 19.08 -15.42
CA CYS A 39 8.02 18.66 -16.72
C CYS A 39 8.00 19.83 -17.71
N GLY A 40 9.13 20.12 -18.37
CA GLY A 40 9.28 21.20 -19.36
C GLY A 40 9.92 22.48 -18.82
N ASN A 41 10.49 22.46 -17.63
CA ASN A 41 11.24 23.63 -17.08
C ASN A 41 12.72 23.66 -17.48
N GLY A 42 13.21 22.62 -18.17
CA GLY A 42 14.59 22.49 -18.67
C GLY A 42 15.59 21.95 -17.64
N ILE A 43 15.14 21.50 -16.48
CA ILE A 43 15.97 20.94 -15.40
C ILE A 43 15.39 19.58 -15.00
N LYS A 44 16.18 18.52 -15.16
CA LYS A 44 15.78 17.18 -14.73
C LYS A 44 15.76 17.07 -13.20
N GLU A 45 14.57 17.01 -12.63
CA GLU A 45 14.32 16.87 -11.19
C GLU A 45 14.23 15.42 -10.75
N PRO A 46 14.31 15.10 -9.43
CA PRO A 46 14.08 13.76 -8.94
C PRO A 46 12.66 13.26 -9.29
N GLY A 47 12.58 12.15 -10.04
CA GLY A 47 11.32 11.57 -10.52
C GLY A 47 11.09 11.73 -12.02
N GLU A 48 11.89 12.53 -12.70
CA GLU A 48 11.90 12.68 -14.15
C GLU A 48 13.01 11.85 -14.80
N GLN A 49 12.75 11.35 -15.99
CA GLN A 49 13.80 10.68 -16.79
C GLN A 49 14.66 11.68 -17.56
N CYS A 50 14.03 12.77 -17.97
CA CYS A 50 14.65 13.88 -18.70
C CYS A 50 13.76 15.12 -18.56
N ASP A 51 14.30 16.31 -18.85
CA ASP A 51 13.53 17.51 -19.07
C ASP A 51 14.15 18.30 -20.23
N GLY A 52 13.39 18.45 -21.33
CA GLY A 52 13.89 19.06 -22.55
C GLY A 52 15.17 18.40 -23.06
N ASN A 53 16.30 19.08 -22.95
CA ASN A 53 17.62 18.58 -23.32
C ASN A 53 18.45 18.10 -22.12
N ASP A 54 17.90 18.16 -20.92
CA ASP A 54 18.57 17.61 -19.73
C ASP A 54 18.21 16.14 -19.54
N PHE A 55 19.15 15.27 -19.90
CA PHE A 55 19.06 13.83 -19.75
C PHE A 55 19.81 13.33 -18.50
N GLY A 56 20.24 14.21 -17.60
CA GLY A 56 21.05 13.84 -16.44
C GLY A 56 22.40 13.22 -16.81
N GLY A 57 23.00 13.67 -17.93
CA GLY A 57 24.25 13.13 -18.45
C GLY A 57 24.13 11.80 -19.18
N GLN A 58 22.92 11.29 -19.43
CA GLN A 58 22.67 10.07 -20.16
C GLN A 58 22.71 10.28 -21.67
N THR A 59 23.15 9.25 -22.38
CA THR A 59 23.23 9.19 -23.84
C THR A 59 22.68 7.87 -24.35
N CYS A 60 22.46 7.72 -25.64
CA CYS A 60 22.04 6.43 -26.23
C CYS A 60 22.96 5.25 -25.85
N PHE A 61 24.26 5.50 -25.63
CA PHE A 61 25.23 4.46 -25.23
C PHE A 61 24.90 3.86 -23.85
N ASN A 62 24.37 4.66 -22.92
CA ASN A 62 24.00 4.17 -21.57
C ASN A 62 22.85 3.14 -21.63
N PHE A 63 22.11 3.11 -22.73
CA PHE A 63 20.96 2.23 -22.96
C PHE A 63 21.22 1.13 -23.99
N GLY A 64 22.50 0.87 -24.33
CA GLY A 64 22.90 -0.24 -25.23
C GLY A 64 22.81 0.07 -26.72
N TYR A 65 22.63 1.33 -27.12
CA TYR A 65 22.71 1.78 -28.51
C TYR A 65 24.13 2.13 -28.90
N SER A 66 24.45 2.09 -30.19
CA SER A 66 25.79 2.40 -30.72
C SER A 66 26.01 3.88 -30.99
N GLY A 67 24.97 4.71 -30.90
CA GLY A 67 25.04 6.14 -31.17
C GLY A 67 23.66 6.75 -31.33
N GLY A 68 23.59 7.94 -31.90
CA GLY A 68 22.35 8.69 -32.07
C GLY A 68 22.11 9.71 -30.95
N SER A 69 20.91 10.24 -30.88
CA SER A 69 20.54 11.28 -29.91
C SER A 69 19.27 10.89 -29.15
N LEU A 70 19.31 11.04 -27.82
CA LEU A 70 18.11 10.98 -26.98
C LEU A 70 17.23 12.19 -27.24
N SER A 71 15.93 12.01 -27.09
CA SER A 71 14.98 13.13 -26.97
C SER A 71 14.07 12.90 -25.74
N CYS A 72 13.47 13.97 -25.26
CA CYS A 72 12.55 13.91 -24.13
C CYS A 72 11.11 14.06 -24.61
N ASN A 73 10.22 13.17 -24.16
CA ASN A 73 8.80 13.29 -24.39
C ASN A 73 8.20 14.40 -23.49
N ILE A 74 7.02 14.91 -23.87
CA ILE A 74 6.30 15.95 -23.12
C ILE A 74 5.87 15.52 -21.71
N ASN A 75 5.95 14.25 -21.39
CA ASN A 75 5.70 13.67 -20.05
C ASN A 75 6.99 13.34 -19.30
N CYS A 76 8.12 13.93 -19.69
CA CYS A 76 9.45 13.76 -19.09
C CYS A 76 9.97 12.31 -19.07
N THR A 77 9.59 11.53 -20.06
CA THR A 77 10.17 10.20 -20.32
C THR A 77 11.15 10.23 -21.48
N LEU A 78 12.21 9.40 -21.40
CA LEU A 78 13.18 9.27 -22.47
C LEU A 78 12.58 8.69 -23.75
N ASN A 79 12.92 9.28 -24.87
CA ASN A 79 12.58 8.80 -26.22
C ASN A 79 13.85 8.36 -26.95
N PHE A 80 13.89 7.09 -27.35
CA PHE A 80 15.03 6.44 -27.99
C PHE A 80 14.92 6.39 -29.51
N SER A 81 13.89 6.96 -30.12
CA SER A 81 13.67 6.90 -31.58
C SER A 81 14.82 7.47 -32.40
N GLY A 82 15.62 8.37 -31.84
CA GLY A 82 16.81 8.95 -32.44
C GLY A 82 18.09 8.17 -32.13
N CYS A 83 18.04 7.09 -31.35
CA CYS A 83 19.20 6.26 -31.05
C CYS A 83 19.45 5.20 -32.16
N THR A 84 20.71 5.01 -32.55
CA THR A 84 21.11 4.03 -33.55
C THR A 84 21.52 2.70 -32.88
N LEU A 85 21.04 1.59 -33.43
CA LEU A 85 21.42 0.26 -32.98
C LEU A 85 22.86 -0.06 -33.40
N PRO A 86 23.58 -0.92 -32.64
CA PRO A 86 24.89 -1.39 -33.06
C PRO A 86 24.82 -2.08 -34.45
N SER A 87 25.52 -1.56 -35.44
CA SER A 87 25.64 -2.20 -36.72
C SER A 87 26.53 -3.42 -36.58
N GLY A 88 25.94 -4.60 -36.47
CA GLY A 88 26.68 -5.87 -36.57
C GLY A 88 27.23 -6.04 -37.96
N GLY A 89 28.55 -6.02 -38.13
CA GLY A 89 29.20 -6.33 -39.37
C GLY A 89 28.96 -7.78 -39.81
N GLY A 90 28.32 -7.95 -40.97
CA GLY A 90 28.42 -9.16 -41.83
C GLY A 90 27.45 -10.30 -41.58
N GLY A 91 26.41 -10.41 -42.42
CA GLY A 91 25.90 -11.72 -42.89
C GLY A 91 24.80 -12.40 -42.07
N GLY A 92 23.55 -12.25 -42.50
CA GLY A 92 22.40 -13.03 -42.01
C GLY A 92 21.49 -12.22 -41.12
N GLY A 93 20.29 -11.87 -41.62
CA GLY A 93 19.32 -11.04 -40.93
C GLY A 93 18.80 -11.64 -39.61
N ILE A 94 19.52 -11.37 -38.53
CA ILE A 94 18.99 -11.46 -37.17
C ILE A 94 18.55 -10.03 -36.88
N GLY A 95 17.24 -9.86 -36.82
CA GLY A 95 16.68 -8.59 -36.30
C GLY A 95 17.31 -8.25 -34.95
N PRO A 96 17.21 -6.98 -34.48
CA PRO A 96 17.82 -6.57 -33.23
C PRO A 96 17.40 -7.54 -32.13
N ILE A 97 18.36 -8.19 -31.47
CA ILE A 97 18.06 -8.95 -30.26
C ILE A 97 17.72 -7.94 -29.21
N LEU A 98 16.44 -7.66 -29.09
CA LEU A 98 15.90 -6.90 -27.93
C LEU A 98 16.13 -7.78 -26.71
N SER A 99 17.23 -7.56 -26.01
CA SER A 99 17.48 -8.24 -24.75
C SER A 99 16.58 -7.62 -23.70
N TYR A 100 15.51 -8.32 -23.35
CA TYR A 100 14.60 -7.94 -22.28
C TYR A 100 15.22 -8.25 -20.92
N GLY A 101 14.88 -7.44 -19.93
CA GLY A 101 15.24 -7.68 -18.53
C GLY A 101 14.18 -8.50 -17.79
N THR A 102 14.56 -8.92 -16.60
CA THR A 102 13.69 -9.66 -15.67
C THR A 102 13.77 -9.01 -14.31
N ILE A 103 12.64 -8.92 -13.59
CA ILE A 103 12.63 -8.58 -12.18
C ILE A 103 12.02 -9.71 -11.36
N ILE A 104 12.67 -10.05 -10.24
CA ILE A 104 12.18 -10.96 -9.22
C ILE A 104 11.85 -10.12 -7.99
N ILE A 105 10.58 -10.11 -7.58
CA ILE A 105 10.09 -9.35 -6.43
C ILE A 105 9.64 -10.35 -5.37
N SER A 106 10.14 -10.23 -4.16
CA SER A 106 9.76 -11.15 -3.07
C SER A 106 9.65 -10.45 -1.73
N GLY A 107 8.85 -11.03 -0.84
CA GLY A 107 8.62 -10.44 0.47
C GLY A 107 7.63 -11.21 1.31
N TYR A 108 7.05 -10.51 2.26
CA TYR A 108 6.13 -11.04 3.25
C TYR A 108 4.83 -10.23 3.27
N ALA A 109 3.73 -10.96 3.37
CA ALA A 109 2.38 -10.43 3.56
C ALA A 109 1.68 -11.23 4.68
N GLN A 110 0.40 -10.98 4.93
CA GLN A 110 -0.38 -11.88 5.78
C GLN A 110 -0.57 -13.25 5.10
N PRO A 111 -0.57 -14.36 5.87
CA PRO A 111 -0.72 -15.70 5.31
C PRO A 111 -1.98 -15.84 4.48
N LYS A 112 -1.89 -16.54 3.35
CA LYS A 112 -3.01 -16.83 2.43
C LYS A 112 -3.68 -15.62 1.81
N SER A 113 -3.13 -14.40 2.03
CA SER A 113 -3.64 -13.19 1.39
C SER A 113 -3.35 -13.19 -0.11
N GLU A 114 -4.18 -12.53 -0.87
CA GLU A 114 -3.89 -12.21 -2.25
C GLU A 114 -2.94 -11.01 -2.29
N VAL A 115 -1.83 -11.15 -3.01
CA VAL A 115 -0.86 -10.07 -3.23
C VAL A 115 -0.94 -9.67 -4.69
N ALA A 116 -1.17 -8.39 -4.94
CA ALA A 116 -1.21 -7.81 -6.28
C ALA A 116 0.06 -7.00 -6.56
N LEU A 117 0.61 -7.20 -7.74
CA LEU A 117 1.70 -6.41 -8.31
C LEU A 117 1.16 -5.54 -9.43
N MET A 118 1.37 -4.25 -9.31
CA MET A 118 0.95 -3.24 -10.27
C MET A 118 2.17 -2.56 -10.89
N SER A 119 2.04 -2.12 -12.12
CA SER A 119 2.93 -1.17 -12.78
C SER A 119 2.08 -0.24 -13.64
N ASP A 120 2.39 1.05 -13.61
CA ASP A 120 1.68 2.08 -14.37
C ASP A 120 0.16 2.12 -14.11
N GLY A 121 -0.23 1.84 -12.85
CA GLY A 121 -1.63 1.81 -12.42
C GLY A 121 -2.42 0.56 -12.79
N GLU A 122 -1.82 -0.40 -13.49
CA GLU A 122 -2.45 -1.67 -13.90
C GLU A 122 -1.92 -2.86 -13.09
N ILE A 123 -2.79 -3.80 -12.75
CA ILE A 123 -2.38 -5.07 -12.15
C ILE A 123 -1.67 -5.92 -13.22
N LYS A 124 -0.40 -6.20 -13.03
CA LYS A 124 0.41 -7.04 -13.93
C LYS A 124 0.44 -8.50 -13.52
N ALA A 125 0.32 -8.78 -12.23
CA ALA A 125 0.27 -10.13 -11.69
C ALA A 125 -0.40 -10.16 -10.31
N THR A 126 -0.95 -11.31 -9.95
CA THR A 126 -1.40 -11.62 -8.59
C THR A 126 -0.82 -12.95 -8.15
N THR A 127 -0.59 -13.11 -6.85
CA THR A 127 -0.15 -14.37 -6.23
C THR A 127 -0.77 -14.48 -4.85
N LYS A 128 -0.76 -15.67 -4.27
CA LYS A 128 -1.14 -15.85 -2.85
C LYS A 128 0.12 -15.99 -2.01
N ALA A 129 0.17 -15.28 -0.89
CA ALA A 129 1.17 -15.53 0.13
C ALA A 129 0.98 -16.95 0.69
N GLY A 130 2.09 -17.66 0.90
CA GLY A 130 2.08 -19.00 1.48
C GLY A 130 1.61 -19.02 2.94
N ASP A 131 1.56 -20.23 3.52
CA ASP A 131 1.34 -20.38 4.97
C ASP A 131 2.48 -19.76 5.79
N ASP A 132 3.68 -19.69 5.20
CA ASP A 132 4.87 -19.03 5.74
C ASP A 132 4.86 -17.51 5.48
N ALA A 133 3.75 -16.98 4.99
CA ALA A 133 3.54 -15.56 4.68
C ALA A 133 4.42 -15.01 3.54
N LYS A 134 5.17 -15.84 2.81
CA LYS A 134 6.02 -15.38 1.71
C LYS A 134 5.26 -15.27 0.41
N PHE A 135 5.65 -14.28 -0.39
CA PHE A 135 5.22 -14.15 -1.78
C PHE A 135 6.41 -13.91 -2.71
N SER A 136 6.23 -14.24 -3.97
CA SER A 136 7.21 -13.95 -5.03
C SER A 136 6.52 -13.72 -6.36
N PHE A 137 7.07 -12.78 -7.13
CA PHE A 137 6.73 -12.52 -8.52
C PHE A 137 7.98 -12.60 -9.38
N THR A 138 7.84 -13.08 -10.61
CA THR A 138 8.85 -12.97 -11.64
C THR A 138 8.21 -12.36 -12.87
N LEU A 139 8.65 -11.17 -13.26
CA LEU A 139 8.26 -10.53 -14.51
C LEU A 139 9.44 -10.56 -15.47
N SER A 140 9.29 -11.26 -16.57
CA SER A 140 10.26 -11.36 -17.65
C SER A 140 9.81 -10.55 -18.88
N ASN A 141 10.69 -10.41 -19.85
CA ASN A 141 10.42 -9.67 -21.09
C ASN A 141 10.11 -8.19 -20.87
N LEU A 142 10.73 -7.60 -19.86
CA LEU A 142 10.63 -6.16 -19.59
C LEU A 142 11.60 -5.41 -20.50
N SER A 143 11.09 -4.42 -21.24
CA SER A 143 11.94 -3.52 -22.01
C SER A 143 12.89 -2.75 -21.09
N PRO A 144 14.12 -2.43 -21.52
CA PRO A 144 14.96 -1.53 -20.74
C PRO A 144 14.25 -0.20 -20.44
N GLY A 145 14.32 0.26 -19.19
CA GLY A 145 13.65 1.49 -18.79
C GLY A 145 13.36 1.59 -17.29
N ASN A 146 12.74 2.69 -16.90
CA ASN A 146 12.26 2.90 -15.53
C ASN A 146 10.87 2.34 -15.36
N TYR A 147 10.67 1.64 -14.25
CA TYR A 147 9.40 1.07 -13.83
C TYR A 147 9.06 1.56 -12.43
N LEU A 148 7.79 1.82 -12.20
CA LEU A 148 7.25 2.10 -10.87
C LEU A 148 6.39 0.91 -10.48
N PHE A 149 6.92 0.03 -9.64
CA PHE A 149 6.18 -1.11 -9.14
C PHE A 149 5.47 -0.77 -7.85
N THR A 150 4.24 -1.25 -7.72
CA THR A 150 3.40 -1.07 -6.53
C THR A 150 2.83 -2.42 -6.11
N LEU A 151 2.93 -2.71 -4.81
CA LEU A 151 2.41 -3.92 -4.20
C LEU A 151 1.36 -3.58 -3.16
N TYR A 152 0.36 -4.41 -3.05
CA TYR A 152 -0.53 -4.46 -1.88
C TYR A 152 -1.00 -5.90 -1.65
N SER A 153 -1.43 -6.19 -0.43
CA SER A 153 -2.07 -7.45 -0.07
C SER A 153 -3.52 -7.22 0.34
N GLU A 154 -4.35 -8.22 0.12
CA GLU A 154 -5.76 -8.23 0.52
C GLU A 154 -6.03 -9.48 1.35
N ASP A 155 -6.59 -9.28 2.55
CA ASP A 155 -6.94 -10.39 3.43
C ASP A 155 -8.28 -11.04 3.03
N LYS A 156 -8.64 -12.13 3.69
CA LYS A 156 -9.87 -12.90 3.40
C LYS A 156 -11.18 -12.13 3.65
N GLU A 157 -11.10 -11.03 4.39
CA GLU A 157 -12.22 -10.11 4.63
C GLU A 157 -12.23 -8.91 3.67
N GLY A 158 -11.35 -8.90 2.65
CA GLY A 158 -11.27 -7.84 1.65
C GLY A 158 -10.58 -6.56 2.14
N ARG A 159 -9.90 -6.60 3.30
CA ARG A 159 -9.13 -5.44 3.77
C ARG A 159 -7.77 -5.43 3.11
N ARG A 160 -7.35 -4.25 2.64
CA ARG A 160 -6.08 -4.07 1.93
C ARG A 160 -5.02 -3.46 2.82
N SER A 161 -3.78 -3.88 2.59
CA SER A 161 -2.60 -3.15 3.06
C SER A 161 -2.51 -1.78 2.39
N THR A 162 -1.66 -0.91 2.90
CA THR A 162 -1.25 0.30 2.13
C THR A 162 -0.40 -0.11 0.94
N LEU A 163 -0.38 0.76 -0.08
CA LEU A 163 0.45 0.57 -1.26
C LEU A 163 1.93 0.68 -0.89
N TYR A 164 2.72 -0.29 -1.33
CA TYR A 164 4.18 -0.27 -1.24
C TYR A 164 4.75 -0.03 -2.64
N THR A 165 5.24 1.18 -2.89
CA THR A 165 5.70 1.62 -4.21
C THR A 165 7.19 1.84 -4.21
N PHE A 166 7.89 1.35 -5.25
CA PHE A 166 9.32 1.51 -5.41
C PHE A 166 9.71 1.61 -6.88
N PRO A 167 10.68 2.47 -7.23
CA PRO A 167 11.20 2.59 -8.58
C PRO A 167 12.27 1.54 -8.86
N VAL A 168 12.32 1.03 -10.10
CA VAL A 168 13.35 0.12 -10.57
C VAL A 168 13.75 0.50 -11.99
N PHE A 169 15.05 0.58 -12.25
CA PHE A 169 15.59 0.73 -13.60
C PHE A 169 16.03 -0.65 -14.13
N ILE A 170 15.41 -1.11 -15.21
CA ILE A 170 15.71 -2.40 -15.86
C ILE A 170 16.68 -2.15 -17.03
N ARG A 171 17.82 -2.86 -17.07
CA ARG A 171 18.72 -2.85 -18.22
C ARG A 171 18.46 -4.06 -19.12
N ALA A 172 18.91 -3.94 -20.37
CA ALA A 172 18.83 -5.04 -21.33
C ALA A 172 19.57 -6.29 -20.82
N GLY A 173 18.88 -7.42 -20.77
CA GLY A 173 19.45 -8.71 -20.34
C GLY A 173 19.69 -8.83 -18.83
N GLU A 174 19.36 -7.83 -18.03
CA GLU A 174 19.59 -7.83 -16.58
C GLU A 174 18.45 -8.56 -15.84
N THR A 175 18.84 -9.29 -14.80
CA THR A 175 17.89 -9.79 -13.79
C THR A 175 18.08 -9.03 -12.48
N ILE A 176 17.06 -8.30 -12.05
CA ILE A 176 17.06 -7.55 -10.80
C ILE A 176 16.25 -8.31 -9.77
N THR A 177 16.71 -8.31 -8.52
CA THR A 177 16.00 -8.88 -7.39
C THR A 177 15.66 -7.79 -6.38
N ALA A 178 14.37 -7.58 -6.13
CA ALA A 178 13.83 -6.73 -5.06
C ALA A 178 13.24 -7.64 -3.97
N GLY A 179 14.00 -7.86 -2.92
CA GLY A 179 13.65 -8.79 -1.84
C GLY A 179 13.39 -8.09 -0.51
N ASN A 180 12.99 -8.89 0.51
CA ASN A 180 12.74 -8.43 1.88
C ASN A 180 11.67 -7.35 2.02
N ILE A 181 10.69 -7.33 1.12
CA ILE A 181 9.56 -6.40 1.19
C ILE A 181 8.60 -6.91 2.27
N LEU A 182 8.31 -6.09 3.27
CA LEU A 182 7.30 -6.39 4.29
C LEU A 182 6.09 -5.49 4.05
N LEU A 183 4.98 -6.06 3.57
CA LEU A 183 3.74 -5.33 3.37
C LEU A 183 3.11 -4.95 4.72
N SER A 184 2.43 -3.81 4.74
CA SER A 184 1.81 -3.29 5.96
C SER A 184 0.67 -4.20 6.44
N PRO A 185 0.37 -4.19 7.74
CA PRO A 185 -0.81 -4.87 8.29
C PRO A 185 -2.11 -4.36 7.65
N THR A 186 -3.13 -5.19 7.66
CA THR A 186 -4.51 -4.72 7.60
C THR A 186 -4.95 -4.27 9.00
N ILE A 187 -5.93 -3.39 9.09
CA ILE A 187 -6.45 -2.89 10.37
C ILE A 187 -7.95 -2.64 10.28
N ASP A 188 -8.64 -2.89 11.36
CA ASP A 188 -10.04 -2.51 11.55
C ASP A 188 -10.36 -2.29 13.04
N VAL A 189 -11.56 -1.77 13.32
CA VAL A 189 -12.12 -1.59 14.65
C VAL A 189 -13.50 -2.22 14.73
N ASP A 190 -13.89 -2.72 15.93
CA ASP A 190 -15.21 -3.34 16.15
C ASP A 190 -16.33 -2.30 16.34
N LYS A 191 -15.98 -1.06 16.68
CA LYS A 191 -16.93 0.01 17.00
C LYS A 191 -16.70 1.26 16.17
N LEU A 192 -17.78 1.86 15.66
CA LEU A 192 -17.74 3.20 15.05
C LEU A 192 -17.72 4.28 16.11
N GLU A 193 -18.42 4.05 17.21
CA GLU A 193 -18.53 4.95 18.35
C GLU A 193 -18.47 4.11 19.63
N VAL A 194 -17.71 4.53 20.62
CA VAL A 194 -17.51 3.83 21.87
C VAL A 194 -17.75 4.79 23.04
N LYS A 195 -18.49 4.33 24.03
CA LYS A 195 -18.71 5.11 25.27
C LYS A 195 -17.39 5.24 26.02
N LYS A 196 -17.06 6.45 26.47
CA LYS A 196 -15.86 6.71 27.27
C LYS A 196 -15.83 5.81 28.51
N GLY A 197 -14.71 5.12 28.72
CA GLY A 197 -14.52 4.11 29.74
C GLY A 197 -14.75 2.67 29.27
N ASP A 198 -15.43 2.47 28.13
CA ASP A 198 -15.57 1.15 27.52
C ASP A 198 -14.34 0.81 26.63
N PHE A 199 -14.29 -0.44 26.16
CA PHE A 199 -13.23 -0.91 25.29
C PHE A 199 -13.60 -0.82 23.80
N VAL A 200 -12.63 -0.46 22.96
CA VAL A 200 -12.65 -0.65 21.52
C VAL A 200 -11.60 -1.68 21.12
N SER A 201 -11.97 -2.64 20.28
CA SER A 201 -11.05 -3.64 19.76
C SER A 201 -10.44 -3.14 18.45
N ILE A 202 -9.11 -3.07 18.41
CA ILE A 202 -8.32 -2.78 17.20
C ILE A 202 -7.69 -4.08 16.75
N PHE A 203 -7.97 -4.52 15.52
CA PHE A 203 -7.56 -5.83 15.05
C PHE A 203 -7.22 -5.83 13.56
N GLY A 204 -6.58 -6.90 13.11
CA GLY A 204 -6.24 -7.08 11.70
C GLY A 204 -5.34 -8.29 11.49
N PHE A 205 -4.72 -8.34 10.31
CA PHE A 205 -3.78 -9.38 9.95
C PHE A 205 -2.43 -8.78 9.53
N ALA A 206 -1.37 -9.51 9.82
CA ALA A 206 0.00 -9.17 9.48
C ALA A 206 0.84 -10.45 9.34
N LEU A 207 2.15 -10.30 9.24
CA LEU A 207 3.09 -11.42 9.31
C LEU A 207 2.93 -12.17 10.65
N PRO A 208 2.86 -13.52 10.67
CA PRO A 208 2.84 -14.31 11.91
C PRO A 208 4.02 -14.02 12.84
N GLU A 209 3.79 -14.18 14.12
CA GLU A 209 4.79 -14.05 15.18
C GLU A 209 5.56 -12.71 15.14
N SER A 210 4.94 -11.68 14.57
CA SER A 210 5.49 -10.32 14.53
C SER A 210 4.94 -9.45 15.64
N SER A 211 5.72 -8.46 16.06
CA SER A 211 5.25 -7.42 16.97
C SER A 211 4.50 -6.36 16.18
N ILE A 212 3.34 -5.97 16.66
CA ILE A 212 2.50 -4.93 16.06
C ILE A 212 2.57 -3.68 16.92
N LEU A 213 3.03 -2.59 16.35
CA LEU A 213 2.92 -1.26 16.94
C LEU A 213 1.65 -0.60 16.42
N ILE A 214 0.75 -0.25 17.35
CA ILE A 214 -0.49 0.47 17.08
C ILE A 214 -0.30 1.92 17.53
N ASN A 215 -0.56 2.86 16.64
CA ASN A 215 -0.63 4.28 16.96
C ASN A 215 -2.10 4.70 16.95
N VAL A 216 -2.54 5.31 18.03
CA VAL A 216 -3.86 5.94 18.16
C VAL A 216 -3.63 7.42 18.39
N SER A 217 -4.25 8.28 17.60
CA SER A 217 -4.00 9.72 17.62
C SER A 217 -5.29 10.53 17.44
N SER A 218 -5.33 11.65 18.15
CA SER A 218 -6.22 12.79 17.96
C SER A 218 -5.38 14.07 18.12
N GLU A 219 -5.55 14.84 19.19
CA GLU A 219 -4.64 15.91 19.59
C GLU A 219 -3.35 15.35 20.20
N GLU A 220 -3.44 14.21 20.87
CA GLU A 220 -2.30 13.45 21.43
C GLU A 220 -2.08 12.14 20.69
N GLU A 221 -0.85 11.63 20.75
CA GLU A 221 -0.47 10.35 20.15
C GLU A 221 -0.17 9.30 21.24
N TYR A 222 -0.82 8.16 21.12
CA TYR A 222 -0.61 6.99 21.97
C TYR A 222 -0.05 5.83 21.16
N PHE A 223 0.85 5.06 21.77
CA PHE A 223 1.47 3.91 21.14
C PHE A 223 1.27 2.67 21.99
N PHE A 224 0.71 1.64 21.38
CA PHE A 224 0.44 0.35 22.01
C PHE A 224 1.15 -0.76 21.26
N ARG A 225 1.38 -1.89 21.90
CA ARG A 225 1.99 -3.07 21.31
C ARG A 225 1.14 -4.31 21.56
N THR A 226 1.06 -5.16 20.55
CA THR A 226 0.53 -6.51 20.63
C THR A 226 1.35 -7.40 19.70
N ASN A 227 1.05 -8.70 19.66
CA ASN A 227 1.72 -9.64 18.76
C ASN A 227 0.67 -10.34 17.89
N THR A 228 1.07 -10.75 16.71
CA THR A 228 0.28 -11.64 15.87
C THR A 228 0.37 -13.08 16.39
N ASN A 229 -0.71 -13.84 16.22
CA ASN A 229 -0.70 -15.28 16.40
C ASN A 229 -0.11 -16.00 15.16
N LYS A 230 -0.12 -17.36 15.17
CA LYS A 230 0.41 -18.19 14.08
C LYS A 230 -0.34 -18.00 12.75
N ASP A 231 -1.58 -17.53 12.78
CA ASP A 231 -2.37 -17.23 11.59
C ASP A 231 -2.19 -15.78 11.10
N GLY A 232 -1.32 -15.02 11.77
CA GLY A 232 -1.07 -13.61 11.49
C GLY A 232 -2.15 -12.66 12.01
N PHE A 233 -3.14 -13.14 12.78
CA PHE A 233 -4.16 -12.30 13.38
C PHE A 233 -3.61 -11.60 14.63
N TYR A 234 -3.91 -10.31 14.77
CA TYR A 234 -3.67 -9.54 15.98
C TYR A 234 -4.94 -8.87 16.49
N LEU A 235 -5.00 -8.70 17.80
CA LEU A 235 -6.07 -8.01 18.51
C LEU A 235 -5.46 -7.18 19.65
N TYR A 236 -5.93 -5.96 19.80
CA TYR A 236 -5.66 -5.12 20.95
C TYR A 236 -6.96 -4.50 21.47
N GLN A 237 -7.25 -4.69 22.75
CA GLN A 237 -8.40 -4.06 23.41
C GLN A 237 -7.94 -2.77 24.08
N LEU A 238 -8.34 -1.63 23.52
CA LEU A 238 -8.01 -0.31 24.02
C LEU A 238 -9.12 0.18 24.94
N GLY A 239 -8.79 0.42 26.22
CA GLY A 239 -9.64 1.15 27.15
C GLY A 239 -9.67 2.63 26.80
N THR A 240 -10.86 3.21 26.67
CA THR A 240 -11.02 4.59 26.22
C THR A 240 -10.97 5.63 27.32
N ASP A 241 -10.67 5.22 28.57
CA ASP A 241 -10.51 6.15 29.72
C ASP A 241 -9.46 7.22 29.48
N ILE A 242 -8.36 6.83 28.81
CA ILE A 242 -7.21 7.70 28.54
C ILE A 242 -7.41 8.62 27.35
N LEU A 243 -8.47 8.40 26.55
CA LEU A 243 -8.76 9.18 25.35
C LEU A 243 -9.77 10.29 25.66
N ASP A 244 -9.66 11.40 24.96
CA ASP A 244 -10.65 12.47 25.03
C ASP A 244 -11.93 12.12 24.25
N LEU A 245 -13.01 12.87 24.48
CA LEU A 245 -14.21 12.77 23.66
C LEU A 245 -13.91 13.33 22.27
N GLY A 246 -14.31 12.62 21.22
CA GLY A 246 -14.09 13.04 19.83
C GLY A 246 -13.63 11.91 18.94
N ASP A 247 -13.17 12.26 17.76
CA ASP A 247 -12.70 11.32 16.75
C ASP A 247 -11.22 10.95 16.98
N HIS A 248 -10.92 9.67 16.89
CA HIS A 248 -9.57 9.11 17.01
C HIS A 248 -9.22 8.29 15.78
N ASN A 249 -7.99 8.42 15.35
CA ASN A 249 -7.42 7.66 14.23
C ASN A 249 -6.53 6.57 14.75
N ALA A 250 -6.66 5.36 14.22
CA ALA A 250 -5.77 4.25 14.53
C ALA A 250 -5.08 3.73 13.27
N LYS A 251 -3.78 3.43 13.38
CA LYS A 251 -2.97 2.77 12.35
C LYS A 251 -1.97 1.83 13.01
N SER A 252 -1.51 0.82 12.29
CA SER A 252 -0.60 -0.19 12.82
C SER A 252 0.55 -0.46 11.87
N LYS A 253 1.68 -0.97 12.37
CA LYS A 253 2.79 -1.49 11.59
C LYS A 253 3.39 -2.73 12.21
N SER A 254 3.91 -3.63 11.38
CA SER A 254 4.63 -4.83 11.80
C SER A 254 6.10 -4.53 12.03
N ILE A 255 6.66 -5.15 13.06
CA ILE A 255 8.07 -5.14 13.39
C ILE A 255 8.51 -6.59 13.54
N LEU A 256 9.40 -7.04 12.67
CA LEU A 256 9.99 -8.37 12.76
C LEU A 256 11.29 -8.32 13.60
N SER A 257 11.67 -9.44 14.22
CA SER A 257 12.81 -9.55 15.13
C SER A 257 14.15 -9.14 14.53
N ASN A 258 14.31 -9.17 13.22
CA ASN A 258 15.51 -8.74 12.47
C ASN A 258 15.51 -7.25 12.11
N GLN A 259 14.70 -6.42 12.75
CA GLN A 259 14.52 -4.99 12.49
C GLN A 259 13.84 -4.66 11.14
N LEU A 260 13.29 -5.64 10.43
CA LEU A 260 12.45 -5.37 9.27
C LEU A 260 11.12 -4.78 9.74
N VAL A 261 10.81 -3.57 9.28
CA VAL A 261 9.64 -2.80 9.71
C VAL A 261 8.79 -2.47 8.48
N SER A 262 7.49 -2.75 8.55
CA SER A 262 6.57 -2.36 7.49
C SER A 262 6.24 -0.87 7.51
N ASN A 263 5.65 -0.39 6.42
CA ASN A 263 4.92 0.87 6.45
C ASN A 263 3.72 0.76 7.42
N PHE A 264 3.14 1.90 7.80
CA PHE A 264 1.87 1.89 8.53
C PHE A 264 0.74 1.38 7.62
N SER A 265 -0.24 0.73 8.26
CA SER A 265 -1.52 0.39 7.65
C SER A 265 -2.28 1.65 7.20
N ARG A 266 -3.38 1.45 6.48
CA ARG A 266 -4.38 2.52 6.34
C ARG A 266 -4.84 2.99 7.72
N VAL A 267 -5.40 4.20 7.77
CA VAL A 267 -6.00 4.75 8.98
C VAL A 267 -7.45 4.25 9.08
N VAL A 268 -7.85 3.83 10.28
CA VAL A 268 -9.25 3.62 10.66
C VAL A 268 -9.63 4.61 11.74
N THR A 269 -10.87 5.09 11.71
CA THR A 269 -11.37 6.09 12.63
C THR A 269 -12.47 5.50 13.51
N PHE A 270 -12.47 5.83 14.79
CA PHE A 270 -13.55 5.59 15.74
C PHE A 270 -13.76 6.82 16.60
N LYS A 271 -14.95 6.95 17.19
CA LYS A 271 -15.31 8.09 18.03
C LYS A 271 -15.48 7.67 19.49
N VAL A 272 -14.87 8.40 20.40
CA VAL A 272 -15.17 8.30 21.84
C VAL A 272 -16.28 9.25 22.19
N SER A 273 -17.36 8.75 22.80
CA SER A 273 -18.58 9.53 23.07
C SER A 273 -19.29 9.10 24.36
N GLN A 274 -20.57 9.39 24.47
CA GLN A 274 -21.45 9.00 25.60
C GLN A 274 -22.21 7.68 25.33
N LYS A 275 -22.11 7.12 24.12
CA LYS A 275 -22.81 5.89 23.69
C LYS A 275 -21.87 4.99 22.90
N THR A 276 -22.25 3.72 22.78
CA THR A 276 -21.55 2.74 21.96
C THR A 276 -22.37 2.40 20.73
N VAL A 277 -21.74 2.41 19.55
CA VAL A 277 -22.28 1.99 18.25
C VAL A 277 -21.33 0.97 17.63
N GLU A 278 -21.76 -0.27 17.57
CA GLU A 278 -21.00 -1.35 16.96
C GLU A 278 -20.84 -1.10 15.45
N LYS A 279 -19.67 -1.42 14.92
CA LYS A 279 -19.44 -1.45 13.49
C LYS A 279 -20.13 -2.67 12.92
N LYS A 280 -21.21 -2.48 12.16
CA LYS A 280 -21.85 -3.59 11.46
C LYS A 280 -20.84 -4.15 10.46
N ILE A 281 -20.51 -5.43 10.62
CA ILE A 281 -19.77 -6.19 9.59
C ILE A 281 -20.76 -6.35 8.44
N VAL A 282 -20.68 -5.49 7.45
CA VAL A 282 -21.39 -5.70 6.20
C VAL A 282 -20.65 -6.85 5.51
N LYS A 283 -21.18 -8.07 5.62
CA LYS A 283 -20.76 -9.14 4.71
C LYS A 283 -21.17 -8.70 3.33
N CYS A 284 -20.19 -8.41 2.49
CA CYS A 284 -20.47 -8.09 1.09
C CYS A 284 -21.31 -9.20 0.48
N PRO A 285 -22.41 -8.88 -0.21
CA PRO A 285 -23.23 -9.87 -0.86
C PRO A 285 -22.38 -10.76 -1.78
N LYS A 286 -22.61 -12.06 -1.77
CA LYS A 286 -21.84 -12.99 -2.59
C LYS A 286 -21.84 -12.62 -4.07
N VAL A 287 -22.92 -12.00 -4.54
CA VAL A 287 -23.16 -11.63 -5.95
C VAL A 287 -22.71 -10.22 -6.33
N ASP A 288 -22.07 -9.49 -5.43
CA ASP A 288 -21.44 -8.22 -5.70
C ASP A 288 -20.29 -8.43 -6.72
N LEU A 289 -20.46 -7.87 -7.94
CA LEU A 289 -19.56 -8.11 -9.07
C LEU A 289 -18.40 -7.11 -9.15
N ASN A 290 -18.61 -5.89 -8.67
CA ASN A 290 -17.60 -4.84 -8.65
C ASN A 290 -16.84 -4.76 -7.30
N ASN A 291 -17.23 -5.59 -6.31
CA ASN A 291 -16.64 -5.65 -4.96
C ASN A 291 -16.71 -4.33 -4.18
N ASP A 292 -17.79 -3.55 -4.35
CA ASP A 292 -18.04 -2.34 -3.58
C ASP A 292 -18.89 -2.58 -2.32
N CYS A 293 -19.22 -3.84 -2.03
CA CYS A 293 -20.09 -4.31 -0.94
C CYS A 293 -21.56 -3.88 -1.09
N ARG A 294 -21.97 -3.54 -2.30
CA ARG A 294 -23.36 -3.25 -2.66
C ARG A 294 -23.75 -4.11 -3.86
N VAL A 295 -25.02 -4.41 -3.95
CA VAL A 295 -25.61 -4.96 -5.18
C VAL A 295 -26.55 -3.91 -5.73
N ASN A 296 -26.16 -3.29 -6.82
CA ASN A 296 -26.85 -2.16 -7.41
C ASN A 296 -26.86 -2.22 -8.94
N LEU A 297 -27.21 -1.12 -9.61
CA LEU A 297 -27.27 -1.06 -11.07
C LEU A 297 -25.92 -1.32 -11.76
N VAL A 298 -24.80 -1.09 -11.08
CA VAL A 298 -23.47 -1.37 -11.64
C VAL A 298 -23.30 -2.88 -11.81
N ASP A 299 -23.65 -3.69 -10.80
CA ASP A 299 -23.58 -5.16 -10.87
C ASP A 299 -24.53 -5.70 -11.92
N PHE A 300 -25.76 -5.15 -11.98
CA PHE A 300 -26.71 -5.49 -13.05
C PHE A 300 -26.15 -5.18 -14.45
N SER A 301 -25.44 -4.07 -14.61
CA SER A 301 -24.80 -3.68 -15.86
C SER A 301 -23.69 -4.65 -16.25
N ILE A 302 -22.86 -5.06 -15.28
CA ILE A 302 -21.81 -6.06 -15.49
C ILE A 302 -22.42 -7.40 -15.90
N LEU A 303 -23.46 -7.87 -15.21
CA LEU A 303 -24.14 -9.10 -15.53
C LEU A 303 -24.84 -9.03 -16.91
N ALA A 304 -25.49 -7.90 -17.22
CA ALA A 304 -26.18 -7.65 -18.48
C ALA A 304 -25.22 -7.69 -19.69
N TYR A 305 -23.99 -7.25 -19.53
CA TYR A 305 -22.98 -7.40 -20.58
C TYR A 305 -22.80 -8.86 -21.01
N TRP A 306 -22.89 -9.81 -20.06
CA TRP A 306 -22.69 -11.23 -20.33
C TRP A 306 -24.00 -11.99 -20.70
N TYR A 307 -25.13 -11.33 -20.64
CA TYR A 307 -26.43 -11.96 -20.94
C TYR A 307 -26.46 -12.57 -22.34
N LYS A 308 -26.72 -13.88 -22.41
CA LYS A 308 -26.72 -14.68 -23.65
C LYS A 308 -25.43 -14.61 -24.47
N ARG A 309 -24.30 -14.21 -23.89
CA ARG A 309 -22.98 -14.22 -24.54
C ARG A 309 -22.15 -15.39 -24.04
N LYS A 310 -21.18 -15.80 -24.86
CA LYS A 310 -20.15 -16.76 -24.41
C LYS A 310 -19.31 -16.11 -23.34
N LEU A 311 -19.23 -16.74 -22.16
CA LEU A 311 -18.45 -16.24 -21.04
C LEU A 311 -16.96 -16.35 -21.31
N SER A 312 -16.19 -15.34 -20.89
CA SER A 312 -14.74 -15.45 -20.81
C SER A 312 -14.34 -16.46 -19.73
N PRO A 313 -13.13 -17.07 -19.79
CA PRO A 313 -12.67 -17.97 -18.74
C PRO A 313 -12.68 -17.32 -17.34
N ALA A 314 -12.38 -16.04 -17.25
CA ALA A 314 -12.43 -15.29 -16.00
C ALA A 314 -13.86 -15.13 -15.48
N PHE A 315 -14.81 -14.76 -16.35
CA PHE A 315 -16.20 -14.58 -15.92
C PHE A 315 -16.92 -15.91 -15.67
N LEU A 316 -16.53 -16.97 -16.35
CA LEU A 316 -17.03 -18.34 -16.07
C LEU A 316 -16.70 -18.78 -14.62
N LYS A 317 -15.55 -18.40 -14.10
CA LYS A 317 -15.19 -18.64 -12.70
C LYS A 317 -16.09 -17.82 -11.77
N ILE A 318 -16.34 -16.56 -12.07
CA ILE A 318 -17.23 -15.67 -11.30
C ILE A 318 -18.65 -16.23 -11.29
N GLU A 319 -19.17 -16.64 -12.44
CA GLU A 319 -20.50 -17.23 -12.58
C GLU A 319 -20.63 -18.46 -11.69
N LYS A 320 -19.66 -19.39 -11.76
CA LYS A 320 -19.65 -20.61 -10.96
C LYS A 320 -19.56 -20.34 -9.45
N GLU A 321 -18.86 -19.31 -9.02
CA GLU A 321 -18.67 -19.00 -7.61
C GLU A 321 -19.81 -18.16 -7.02
N LYS A 322 -20.37 -17.24 -7.83
CA LYS A 322 -21.30 -16.21 -7.35
C LYS A 322 -22.78 -16.49 -7.70
N PHE A 323 -23.05 -17.28 -8.73
CA PHE A 323 -24.40 -17.56 -9.26
C PHE A 323 -24.76 -19.05 -9.23
N ASN A 324 -25.49 -19.53 -10.22
CA ASN A 324 -25.97 -20.92 -10.26
C ASN A 324 -24.95 -21.93 -10.79
N GLY A 325 -23.86 -21.50 -11.44
CA GLY A 325 -22.75 -22.32 -11.89
C GLY A 325 -23.04 -23.13 -13.16
N ASP A 326 -24.04 -22.74 -13.95
CA ASP A 326 -24.46 -23.47 -15.17
C ASP A 326 -23.65 -23.07 -16.43
N GLY A 327 -22.75 -22.12 -16.30
CA GLY A 327 -21.80 -21.69 -17.34
C GLY A 327 -22.39 -20.69 -18.35
N LYS A 328 -23.51 -20.07 -18.07
CA LYS A 328 -24.14 -19.02 -18.88
C LYS A 328 -24.75 -17.96 -17.98
N VAL A 329 -25.07 -16.80 -18.54
CA VAL A 329 -25.82 -15.76 -17.85
C VAL A 329 -27.20 -15.66 -18.47
N ASP A 330 -28.22 -15.94 -17.66
CA ASP A 330 -29.61 -15.86 -18.06
C ASP A 330 -30.50 -15.19 -16.98
N LEU A 331 -31.82 -15.31 -17.07
CA LEU A 331 -32.74 -14.66 -16.15
C LEU A 331 -32.67 -15.22 -14.71
N ILE A 332 -32.13 -16.44 -14.54
CA ILE A 332 -31.95 -17.02 -13.20
C ILE A 332 -30.87 -16.23 -12.44
N ASP A 333 -29.75 -15.90 -13.10
CA ASP A 333 -28.68 -15.12 -12.50
C ASP A 333 -29.12 -13.69 -12.15
N PHE A 334 -29.93 -13.09 -13.01
CA PHE A 334 -30.56 -11.81 -12.68
C PHE A 334 -31.51 -11.90 -11.49
N SER A 335 -32.22 -13.00 -11.33
CA SER A 335 -33.08 -13.22 -10.17
C SER A 335 -32.26 -13.41 -8.88
N ILE A 336 -31.13 -14.12 -8.98
CA ILE A 336 -30.17 -14.25 -7.87
C ILE A 336 -29.60 -12.89 -7.50
N LEU A 337 -29.16 -12.08 -8.49
CA LEU A 337 -28.63 -10.75 -8.26
C LEU A 337 -29.68 -9.82 -7.61
N ALA A 338 -30.93 -9.86 -8.13
CA ALA A 338 -32.04 -9.07 -7.60
C ALA A 338 -32.39 -9.42 -6.13
N TYR A 339 -32.28 -10.68 -5.76
CA TYR A 339 -32.51 -11.11 -4.37
C TYR A 339 -31.54 -10.46 -3.38
N TRP A 340 -30.33 -10.18 -3.83
CA TRP A 340 -29.29 -9.53 -3.01
C TRP A 340 -29.24 -8.00 -3.16
N TRP A 341 -30.23 -7.41 -3.78
CA TRP A 341 -30.27 -5.95 -4.00
C TRP A 341 -30.12 -5.16 -2.71
N THR A 342 -29.14 -4.26 -2.70
CA THR A 342 -28.84 -3.39 -1.53
C THR A 342 -29.10 -1.91 -1.81
N GLY A 343 -29.36 -1.53 -3.08
CA GLY A 343 -29.61 -0.14 -3.50
C GLY A 343 -28.38 0.62 -3.94
#